data_0ce6fa55587a6d665d9d12ec94f762b1
#
_entry.id   0ce6fa55587a6d665d9d12ec94f762b1
#
_cell.length_a   1.000
_cell.length_b   1.000
_cell.length_c   1.000
_cell.angle_alpha   90.00
_cell.angle_beta   90.00
_cell.angle_gamma   90.00
#
_symmetry.space_group_name_H-M   'P 1'
#
loop_
_entity.id
_entity.type
_entity.pdbx_description
1 polymer ?
#
loop_
_entity_poly.entity_id
_entity_poly.type
_entity_poly.pdbx_seq_one_letter_code
_entity_poly.pdbx_strand_id
1 'polypeptide(L)'
;MSDNRIVLEIPPTGTRTTREEPKSSPLDVAIGALFLILIIPVIALSLRELADVADSLEYGADMIDIVNSMIYSLTTVSILLILGLYFLGAIKTRVTKVASGLTLIFLSLINVLCRVGDFSRELQRNREWGWDGSLFEYLSWPSTHERIELALLGAIVGLLIMKK
;
A
#
# COMPACT_ATOMS: atom_id res chain seq x y z
N MET A 1 48.07 54.17 29.06
CA MET A 1 47.49 53.61 27.79
C MET A 1 47.22 52.13 28.04
N SER A 2 45.97 51.81 28.33
CA SER A 2 45.55 50.45 28.68
C SER A 2 45.11 49.75 27.39
N ASP A 3 45.82 48.68 27.05
CA ASP A 3 45.59 47.89 25.82
C ASP A 3 44.48 46.84 26.12
N ASN A 4 43.24 47.20 25.84
CA ASN A 4 42.08 46.30 25.95
C ASN A 4 42.03 45.37 24.73
N ARG A 5 42.74 44.25 24.78
CA ARG A 5 42.54 43.17 23.79
C ARG A 5 41.28 42.37 24.18
N ILE A 6 40.26 42.55 23.38
CA ILE A 6 39.06 41.69 23.44
C ILE A 6 39.47 40.33 22.88
N VAL A 7 39.65 39.34 23.77
CA VAL A 7 39.80 37.93 23.36
C VAL A 7 38.40 37.37 23.06
N LEU A 8 38.08 37.24 21.79
CA LEU A 8 36.89 36.49 21.35
C LEU A 8 37.15 34.99 21.59
N GLU A 9 36.66 34.48 22.72
CA GLU A 9 36.57 33.02 22.91
C GLU A 9 35.56 32.44 21.89
N ILE A 10 36.09 31.75 20.87
CA ILE A 10 35.28 30.93 19.95
C ILE A 10 34.86 29.71 20.76
N PRO A 11 33.53 29.49 20.97
CA PRO A 11 33.08 28.31 21.70
C PRO A 11 33.53 27.06 20.91
N PRO A 12 33.96 25.98 21.63
CA PRO A 12 34.43 24.78 21.00
C PRO A 12 33.35 24.24 20.05
N THR A 13 33.72 24.04 18.81
CA THR A 13 32.88 23.45 17.77
C THR A 13 32.28 22.17 18.36
N GLY A 14 30.95 22.24 18.64
CA GLY A 14 30.22 21.13 19.24
C GLY A 14 30.50 19.87 18.47
N THR A 15 31.04 18.89 19.12
CA THR A 15 31.13 17.51 18.65
C THR A 15 29.75 17.11 18.17
N ARG A 16 29.59 17.04 16.85
CA ARG A 16 28.40 16.53 16.20
C ARG A 16 28.27 15.09 16.67
N THR A 17 27.52 14.89 17.75
CA THR A 17 27.15 13.55 18.20
C THR A 17 26.42 12.92 17.02
N THR A 18 27.09 12.06 16.29
CA THR A 18 26.50 11.15 15.31
C THR A 18 25.48 10.35 16.09
N ARG A 19 24.21 10.78 15.98
CA ARG A 19 23.09 10.05 16.56
C ARG A 19 23.10 8.69 15.88
N GLU A 20 23.59 7.68 16.57
CA GLU A 20 23.54 6.31 16.07
C GLU A 20 22.08 6.01 15.73
N GLU A 21 21.82 5.78 14.44
CA GLU A 21 20.51 5.35 14.00
C GLU A 21 20.18 4.04 14.71
N PRO A 22 18.98 3.93 15.32
CA PRO A 22 18.58 2.71 15.99
C PRO A 22 18.64 1.56 14.98
N LYS A 23 19.52 0.59 15.24
CA LYS A 23 19.58 -0.66 14.47
C LYS A 23 18.23 -1.34 14.59
N SER A 24 17.66 -1.76 13.46
CA SER A 24 16.43 -2.57 13.46
C SER A 24 16.62 -3.79 14.36
N SER A 25 15.62 -4.09 15.19
CA SER A 25 15.69 -5.25 16.08
C SER A 25 15.71 -6.55 15.26
N PRO A 26 16.27 -7.65 15.77
CA PRO A 26 16.22 -8.94 15.09
C PRO A 26 14.77 -9.36 14.76
N LEU A 27 13.82 -8.98 15.61
CA LEU A 27 12.41 -9.22 15.40
C LEU A 27 11.88 -8.43 14.19
N ASP A 28 12.24 -7.14 14.06
CA ASP A 28 11.84 -6.32 12.92
C ASP A 28 12.38 -6.91 11.62
N VAL A 29 13.64 -7.38 11.61
CA VAL A 29 14.25 -8.02 10.45
C VAL A 29 13.50 -9.30 10.08
N ALA A 30 13.13 -10.13 11.07
CA ALA A 30 12.38 -11.36 10.82
C ALA A 30 10.98 -11.07 10.26
N ILE A 31 10.27 -10.08 10.81
CA ILE A 31 8.96 -9.63 10.32
C ILE A 31 9.08 -9.08 8.90
N GLY A 32 10.08 -8.24 8.64
CA GLY A 32 10.31 -7.69 7.30
C GLY A 32 10.59 -8.76 6.26
N ALA A 33 11.44 -9.74 6.60
CA ALA A 33 11.73 -10.88 5.74
C ALA A 33 10.48 -11.73 5.47
N LEU A 34 9.64 -11.97 6.49
CA LEU A 34 8.38 -12.70 6.34
C LEU A 34 7.46 -12.01 5.32
N PHE A 35 7.27 -10.68 5.42
CA PHE A 35 6.46 -9.95 4.45
C PHE A 35 7.01 -10.09 3.02
N LEU A 36 8.33 -10.02 2.83
CA LEU A 36 8.92 -10.19 1.49
C LEU A 36 8.76 -11.61 0.95
N ILE A 37 8.88 -12.63 1.80
CA ILE A 37 8.66 -14.04 1.39
C ILE A 37 7.20 -14.25 0.98
N LEU A 38 6.24 -13.64 1.67
CA LEU A 38 4.81 -13.74 1.34
C LEU A 38 4.44 -13.12 -0.02
N ILE A 39 5.29 -12.27 -0.58
CA ILE A 39 5.07 -11.73 -1.94
C ILE A 39 5.07 -12.85 -2.99
N ILE A 40 5.91 -13.87 -2.82
CA ILE A 40 6.06 -14.95 -3.81
C ILE A 40 4.73 -15.70 -4.02
N PRO A 41 4.10 -16.28 -3.00
CA PRO A 41 2.81 -16.95 -3.19
C PRO A 41 1.70 -15.99 -3.62
N VAL A 42 1.71 -14.73 -3.19
CA VAL A 42 0.73 -13.73 -3.63
C VAL A 42 0.85 -13.48 -5.13
N ILE A 43 2.07 -13.30 -5.66
CA ILE A 43 2.28 -13.13 -7.11
C ILE A 43 1.82 -14.39 -7.85
N ALA A 44 2.16 -15.59 -7.38
CA ALA A 44 1.75 -16.84 -8.02
C ALA A 44 0.23 -16.99 -8.09
N LEU A 45 -0.48 -16.68 -7.00
CA LEU A 45 -1.94 -16.69 -6.96
C LEU A 45 -2.55 -15.62 -7.87
N SER A 46 -1.97 -14.42 -7.88
CA SER A 46 -2.42 -13.32 -8.74
C SER A 46 -2.27 -13.65 -10.23
N LEU A 47 -1.17 -14.28 -10.61
CA LEU A 47 -0.96 -14.71 -12.00
C LEU A 47 -1.96 -15.79 -12.41
N ARG A 48 -2.29 -16.71 -11.49
CA ARG A 48 -3.33 -17.73 -11.74
C ARG A 48 -4.70 -17.07 -11.91
N GLU A 49 -5.08 -16.17 -10.99
CA GLU A 49 -6.34 -15.42 -11.09
C GLU A 49 -6.44 -14.64 -12.41
N LEU A 50 -5.34 -13.97 -12.82
CA LEU A 50 -5.31 -13.27 -14.10
C LEU A 50 -5.45 -14.20 -15.30
N ALA A 51 -4.89 -15.39 -15.25
CA ALA A 51 -5.07 -16.41 -16.31
C ALA A 51 -6.52 -16.87 -16.37
N ASP A 52 -7.13 -17.19 -15.22
CA ASP A 52 -8.53 -17.61 -15.12
C ASP A 52 -9.48 -16.51 -15.65
N VAL A 53 -9.21 -15.23 -15.35
CA VAL A 53 -9.98 -14.09 -15.87
C VAL A 53 -9.74 -13.89 -17.37
N ALA A 54 -8.50 -14.06 -17.85
CA ALA A 54 -8.18 -13.96 -19.28
C ALA A 54 -8.90 -15.05 -20.11
N ASP A 55 -8.94 -16.28 -19.61
CA ASP A 55 -9.67 -17.36 -20.24
C ASP A 55 -11.19 -17.07 -20.28
N SER A 56 -11.70 -16.39 -19.26
CA SER A 56 -13.13 -16.01 -19.21
C SER A 56 -13.52 -14.93 -20.23
N LEU A 57 -12.56 -14.22 -20.84
CA LEU A 57 -12.85 -13.27 -21.94
C LEU A 57 -13.49 -13.97 -23.15
N GLU A 58 -13.15 -15.23 -23.41
CA GLU A 58 -13.80 -16.02 -24.49
C GLU A 58 -15.29 -16.27 -24.20
N TYR A 59 -15.69 -16.16 -22.92
CA TYR A 59 -17.06 -16.41 -22.46
C TYR A 59 -17.82 -15.12 -22.08
N GLY A 60 -17.28 -13.94 -22.47
CA GLY A 60 -17.97 -12.66 -22.32
C GLY A 60 -17.60 -11.85 -21.07
N ALA A 61 -16.48 -12.18 -20.41
CA ALA A 61 -15.92 -11.29 -19.39
C ALA A 61 -15.33 -10.03 -20.04
N ASP A 62 -15.36 -8.91 -19.32
CA ASP A 62 -14.84 -7.64 -19.81
C ASP A 62 -13.34 -7.46 -19.50
N MET A 63 -12.63 -6.76 -20.39
CA MET A 63 -11.23 -6.36 -20.16
C MET A 63 -11.05 -5.61 -18.81
N ILE A 64 -12.11 -4.97 -18.35
CA ILE A 64 -12.09 -4.23 -17.07
C ILE A 64 -11.97 -5.18 -15.88
N ASP A 65 -12.45 -6.42 -15.98
CA ASP A 65 -12.29 -7.43 -14.92
C ASP A 65 -10.81 -7.81 -14.74
N ILE A 66 -10.05 -7.88 -15.84
CA ILE A 66 -8.58 -8.06 -15.80
C ILE A 66 -7.93 -6.86 -15.09
N VAL A 67 -8.29 -5.64 -15.48
CA VAL A 67 -7.72 -4.42 -14.87
C VAL A 67 -8.02 -4.38 -13.37
N ASN A 68 -9.22 -4.74 -12.95
CA ASN A 68 -9.61 -4.79 -11.54
C ASN A 68 -8.82 -5.83 -10.75
N SER A 69 -8.60 -7.03 -11.32
CA SER A 69 -7.78 -8.07 -10.70
C SER A 69 -6.32 -7.63 -10.59
N MET A 70 -5.77 -6.99 -11.64
CA MET A 70 -4.42 -6.41 -11.60
C MET A 70 -4.27 -5.34 -10.52
N ILE A 71 -5.22 -4.42 -10.36
CA ILE A 71 -5.19 -3.37 -9.33
C ILE A 71 -5.23 -3.98 -7.93
N TYR A 72 -6.07 -4.99 -7.72
CA TYR A 72 -6.15 -5.72 -6.46
C TYR A 72 -4.81 -6.37 -6.10
N SER A 73 -4.24 -7.12 -7.05
CA SER A 73 -2.95 -7.79 -6.89
C SER A 73 -1.81 -6.80 -6.63
N LEU A 74 -1.77 -5.71 -7.41
CA LEU A 74 -0.77 -4.65 -7.22
C LEU A 74 -0.88 -4.00 -5.84
N THR A 75 -2.09 -3.77 -5.35
CA THR A 75 -2.32 -3.22 -4.00
C THR A 75 -1.78 -4.16 -2.93
N THR A 76 -2.11 -5.46 -3.02
CA THR A 76 -1.65 -6.48 -2.07
C THR A 76 -0.12 -6.59 -2.04
N VAL A 77 0.50 -6.72 -3.20
CA VAL A 77 1.96 -6.80 -3.33
C VAL A 77 2.64 -5.54 -2.80
N SER A 78 2.07 -4.36 -3.09
CA SER A 78 2.62 -3.08 -2.62
C SER A 78 2.55 -2.95 -1.10
N ILE A 79 1.47 -3.39 -0.45
CA ILE A 79 1.36 -3.41 1.02
C ILE A 79 2.46 -4.29 1.62
N LEU A 80 2.61 -5.53 1.13
CA LEU A 80 3.62 -6.46 1.62
C LEU A 80 5.05 -5.94 1.40
N LEU A 81 5.32 -5.41 0.21
CA LEU A 81 6.64 -4.85 -0.14
C LEU A 81 7.00 -3.67 0.75
N ILE A 82 6.10 -2.71 0.89
CA ILE A 82 6.34 -1.50 1.68
C ILE A 82 6.47 -1.84 3.16
N LEU A 83 5.65 -2.73 3.71
CA LEU A 83 5.80 -3.23 5.08
C LEU A 83 7.13 -3.97 5.27
N GLY A 84 7.48 -4.87 4.35
CA GLY A 84 8.77 -5.58 4.38
C GLY A 84 9.95 -4.62 4.41
N LEU A 85 9.99 -3.65 3.50
CA LEU A 85 11.04 -2.63 3.42
C LEU A 85 11.06 -1.70 4.66
N TYR A 86 9.88 -1.39 5.21
CA TYR A 86 9.78 -0.57 6.43
C TYR A 86 10.39 -1.28 7.63
N PHE A 87 10.04 -2.55 7.87
CA PHE A 87 10.59 -3.34 8.98
C PHE A 87 12.08 -3.66 8.80
N LEU A 88 12.55 -3.85 7.56
CA LEU A 88 13.99 -3.98 7.27
C LEU A 88 14.77 -2.67 7.44
N GLY A 89 14.08 -1.56 7.70
CA GLY A 89 14.70 -0.25 7.87
C GLY A 89 15.20 0.37 6.55
N ALA A 90 14.69 -0.05 5.40
CA ALA A 90 15.00 0.56 4.11
C ALA A 90 14.25 1.90 3.91
N ILE A 91 13.05 2.03 4.49
CA ILE A 91 12.24 3.24 4.45
C ILE A 91 12.55 4.10 5.69
N LYS A 92 13.63 4.89 5.65
CA LYS A 92 14.13 5.66 6.80
C LYS A 92 13.86 7.15 6.69
N THR A 93 14.04 7.72 5.51
CA THR A 93 13.93 9.17 5.32
C THR A 93 12.48 9.64 5.31
N ARG A 94 12.23 10.89 5.72
CA ARG A 94 10.89 11.47 5.65
C ARG A 94 10.30 11.40 4.23
N VAL A 95 11.14 11.62 3.23
CA VAL A 95 10.71 11.58 1.81
C VAL A 95 10.26 10.17 1.43
N THR A 96 11.05 9.12 1.75
CA THR A 96 10.68 7.73 1.44
C THR A 96 9.43 7.28 2.19
N LYS A 97 9.26 7.69 3.46
CA LYS A 97 8.04 7.41 4.23
C LYS A 97 6.80 8.04 3.61
N VAL A 98 6.88 9.33 3.26
CA VAL A 98 5.76 10.05 2.62
C VAL A 98 5.45 9.46 1.25
N ALA A 99 6.46 9.20 0.42
CA ALA A 99 6.25 8.59 -0.90
C ALA A 99 5.59 7.21 -0.79
N SER A 100 6.10 6.32 0.08
CA SER A 100 5.53 4.99 0.30
C SER A 100 4.09 5.05 0.83
N GLY A 101 3.83 5.93 1.80
CA GLY A 101 2.50 6.12 2.35
C GLY A 101 1.50 6.64 1.34
N LEU A 102 1.88 7.66 0.55
CA LEU A 102 1.03 8.20 -0.52
C LEU A 102 0.75 7.16 -1.61
N THR A 103 1.75 6.34 -1.97
CA THR A 103 1.55 5.24 -2.94
C THR A 103 0.48 4.27 -2.45
N LEU A 104 0.52 3.84 -1.19
CA LEU A 104 -0.49 2.94 -0.62
C LEU A 104 -1.87 3.58 -0.60
N ILE A 105 -1.99 4.86 -0.18
CA ILE A 105 -3.26 5.57 -0.16
C ILE A 105 -3.83 5.69 -1.57
N PHE A 106 -2.98 6.02 -2.55
CA PHE A 106 -3.40 6.17 -3.94
C PHE A 106 -3.90 4.85 -4.53
N LEU A 107 -3.17 3.75 -4.34
CA LEU A 107 -3.60 2.41 -4.79
C LEU A 107 -4.89 1.97 -4.11
N SER A 108 -5.02 2.24 -2.81
CA SER A 108 -6.24 1.97 -2.05
C SER A 108 -7.44 2.74 -2.60
N LEU A 109 -7.26 4.02 -2.90
CA LEU A 109 -8.30 4.86 -3.49
C LEU A 109 -8.73 4.34 -4.86
N ILE A 110 -7.77 4.00 -5.73
CA ILE A 110 -8.08 3.42 -7.05
C ILE A 110 -8.86 2.12 -6.89
N ASN A 111 -8.46 1.24 -5.95
CA ASN A 111 -9.16 -0.02 -5.72
C ASN A 111 -10.63 0.20 -5.33
N VAL A 112 -10.92 1.17 -4.44
CA VAL A 112 -12.30 1.53 -4.09
C VAL A 112 -13.05 2.11 -5.28
N LEU A 113 -12.45 3.04 -6.04
CA LEU A 113 -13.08 3.66 -7.20
C LEU A 113 -13.43 2.63 -8.28
N CYS A 114 -12.55 1.65 -8.53
CA CYS A 114 -12.83 0.54 -9.43
C CYS A 114 -14.07 -0.25 -8.99
N ARG A 115 -14.21 -0.50 -7.68
CA ARG A 115 -15.39 -1.21 -7.14
C ARG A 115 -16.68 -0.43 -7.26
N VAL A 116 -16.64 0.87 -7.03
CA VAL A 116 -17.81 1.75 -7.26
C VAL A 116 -18.18 1.79 -8.76
N GLY A 117 -17.17 1.81 -9.64
CA GLY A 117 -17.38 1.71 -11.08
C GLY A 117 -18.02 0.38 -11.51
N ASP A 118 -17.61 -0.73 -10.90
CA ASP A 118 -18.17 -2.06 -11.17
C ASP A 118 -19.64 -2.16 -10.77
N PHE A 119 -20.04 -1.50 -9.69
CA PHE A 119 -21.43 -1.51 -9.24
C PHE A 119 -22.40 -1.07 -10.34
N SER A 120 -22.09 0.01 -11.06
CA SER A 120 -22.97 0.51 -12.12
C SER A 120 -23.10 -0.48 -13.29
N ARG A 121 -22.02 -1.23 -13.59
CA ARG A 121 -22.02 -2.28 -14.62
C ARG A 121 -22.75 -3.52 -14.15
N GLU A 122 -22.53 -3.96 -12.91
CA GLU A 122 -23.27 -5.08 -12.34
C GLU A 122 -24.77 -4.78 -12.24
N LEU A 123 -25.14 -3.56 -11.86
CA LEU A 123 -26.52 -3.13 -11.84
C LEU A 123 -27.13 -3.18 -13.25
N GLN A 124 -26.41 -2.75 -14.29
CA GLN A 124 -26.88 -2.79 -15.67
C GLN A 124 -27.01 -4.23 -16.18
N ARG A 125 -26.01 -5.09 -15.92
CA ARG A 125 -25.99 -6.51 -16.33
C ARG A 125 -27.09 -7.32 -15.66
N ASN A 126 -27.34 -7.10 -14.38
CA ASN A 126 -28.29 -7.89 -13.62
C ASN A 126 -29.72 -7.32 -13.63
N ARG A 127 -29.91 -6.12 -14.19
CA ARG A 127 -31.25 -5.51 -14.35
C ARG A 127 -32.15 -6.34 -15.24
N GLU A 128 -31.59 -6.98 -16.25
CA GLU A 128 -32.32 -7.91 -17.14
C GLU A 128 -32.81 -9.16 -16.39
N TRP A 129 -32.15 -9.51 -15.26
CA TRP A 129 -32.53 -10.63 -14.39
C TRP A 129 -33.38 -10.21 -13.20
N GLY A 130 -33.87 -8.93 -13.21
CA GLY A 130 -34.75 -8.42 -12.16
C GLY A 130 -34.02 -8.05 -10.84
N TRP A 131 -32.70 -7.96 -10.85
CA TRP A 131 -31.95 -7.47 -9.68
C TRP A 131 -31.87 -5.93 -9.70
N ASP A 132 -32.43 -5.30 -8.69
CA ASP A 132 -32.41 -3.85 -8.45
C ASP A 132 -31.68 -3.49 -7.16
N GLY A 133 -30.69 -4.32 -6.79
CA GLY A 133 -29.96 -4.24 -5.54
C GLY A 133 -29.30 -2.88 -5.30
N SER A 134 -29.21 -2.51 -4.05
CA SER A 134 -28.58 -1.25 -3.61
C SER A 134 -27.06 -1.34 -3.64
N LEU A 135 -26.38 -0.18 -3.70
CA LEU A 135 -24.94 -0.11 -3.54
C LEU A 135 -24.47 -0.79 -2.24
N PHE A 136 -25.24 -0.66 -1.17
CA PHE A 136 -24.92 -1.27 0.12
C PHE A 136 -24.93 -2.81 0.05
N GLU A 137 -25.91 -3.38 -0.64
CA GLU A 137 -25.98 -4.83 -0.87
C GLU A 137 -24.78 -5.32 -1.70
N TYR A 138 -24.43 -4.60 -2.78
CA TYR A 138 -23.23 -4.91 -3.58
C TYR A 138 -21.95 -4.84 -2.76
N LEU A 139 -21.78 -3.83 -1.90
CA LEU A 139 -20.63 -3.68 -1.03
C LEU A 139 -20.53 -4.80 0.04
N SER A 140 -21.66 -5.45 0.36
CA SER A 140 -21.69 -6.58 1.30
C SER A 140 -21.34 -7.94 0.66
N TRP A 141 -21.19 -8.00 -0.66
CA TRP A 141 -20.76 -9.23 -1.32
C TRP A 141 -19.34 -9.61 -0.90
N PRO A 142 -19.06 -10.90 -0.62
CA PRO A 142 -17.76 -11.32 -0.08
C PRO A 142 -16.58 -10.81 -0.89
N SER A 143 -16.62 -10.95 -2.23
CA SER A 143 -15.55 -10.50 -3.13
C SER A 143 -15.34 -8.98 -3.14
N THR A 144 -16.39 -8.20 -2.93
CA THR A 144 -16.33 -6.74 -2.84
C THR A 144 -15.83 -6.31 -1.46
N HIS A 145 -16.33 -6.96 -0.42
CA HIS A 145 -15.97 -6.68 0.97
C HIS A 145 -14.47 -6.89 1.21
N GLU A 146 -13.92 -8.03 0.81
CA GLU A 146 -12.48 -8.32 0.91
C GLU A 146 -11.60 -7.26 0.24
N ARG A 147 -12.01 -6.75 -0.91
CA ARG A 147 -11.25 -5.71 -1.63
C ARG A 147 -11.32 -4.35 -0.94
N ILE A 148 -12.46 -4.02 -0.34
CA ILE A 148 -12.61 -2.79 0.46
C ILE A 148 -11.78 -2.88 1.73
N GLU A 149 -11.78 -4.03 2.42
CA GLU A 149 -10.95 -4.27 3.60
C GLU A 149 -9.47 -4.12 3.27
N LEU A 150 -9.01 -4.68 2.15
CA LEU A 150 -7.63 -4.51 1.69
C LEU A 150 -7.29 -3.05 1.40
N ALA A 151 -8.21 -2.32 0.76
CA ALA A 151 -8.02 -0.90 0.47
C ALA A 151 -7.94 -0.08 1.78
N LEU A 152 -8.80 -0.34 2.75
CA LEU A 152 -8.73 0.29 4.07
C LEU A 152 -7.43 -0.03 4.79
N LEU A 153 -7.00 -1.29 4.77
CA LEU A 153 -5.72 -1.71 5.34
C LEU A 153 -4.55 -0.96 4.69
N GLY A 154 -4.51 -0.87 3.37
CA GLY A 154 -3.49 -0.13 2.63
C GLY A 154 -3.47 1.35 3.00
N ALA A 155 -4.63 2.00 3.11
CA ALA A 155 -4.73 3.40 3.52
C ALA A 155 -4.25 3.61 4.96
N ILE A 156 -4.65 2.75 5.90
CA ILE A 156 -4.23 2.80 7.31
C ILE A 156 -2.72 2.62 7.42
N VAL A 157 -2.15 1.61 6.76
CA VAL A 157 -0.70 1.37 6.74
C VAL A 157 0.04 2.57 6.16
N GLY A 158 -0.47 3.14 5.05
CA GLY A 158 0.11 4.34 4.43
C GLY A 158 0.16 5.52 5.40
N LEU A 159 -0.94 5.81 6.10
CA LEU A 159 -1.02 6.87 7.11
C LEU A 159 -0.07 6.62 8.28
N LEU A 160 0.03 5.38 8.77
CA LEU A 160 0.91 5.03 9.89
C LEU A 160 2.40 5.20 9.54
N ILE A 161 2.80 4.85 8.31
CA ILE A 161 4.18 5.03 7.84
C ILE A 161 4.53 6.52 7.73
N MET A 162 3.61 7.35 7.25
CA MET A 162 3.83 8.80 7.13
C MET A 162 3.90 9.50 8.50
N LYS A 163 3.14 9.00 9.49
CA LYS A 163 3.08 9.63 10.83
C LYS A 163 4.37 9.43 11.64
N LYS A 164 5.09 8.33 11.45
CA LYS A 164 6.36 8.02 12.13
C LYS A 164 7.56 8.62 11.41
#